data_b184475d603e88f4e4c31ff10a0957c4
#
_entry.id   b184475d603e88f4e4c31ff10a0957c4
#
_cell.length_a   1.000
_cell.length_b   1.000
_cell.length_c   1.000
_cell.angle_alpha   90.00
_cell.angle_beta   90.00
_cell.angle_gamma   90.00
#
_symmetry.space_group_name_H-M   'P 1'
#
loop_
_entity.id
_entity.type
_entity.pdbx_description
1 polymer ?
#
loop_
_entity_poly.entity_id
_entity_poly.type
_entity_poly.pdbx_seq_one_letter_code
_entity_poly.pdbx_strand_id
1 'polypeptide(L)'
;YREALELVDRRLDFARESGDAEEVELLEQMQNNFTTALNVSPRRIGVILPLSSSSAKVAGLAQETLNGLWLALRAHEKSILTDNQTDNATLLTNELSANSQLADNVTVETMPKKPAGPWELVVRDSHLNPEKTKSAIRELVEKERVIAVIGPLARKTSEAAAEEAEKLRVPLISLSLTAGIPELGDYIFRNNQSWNQEVLELLEYAVSELQACRFLILYAKTREGRQKMRLFWDAVLRKGCEVVAVEGYKDEG
;
A
#
# COMPACT_ATOMS: atom_id res chain seq x y z
N TYR A 1 -21.70 -4.94 -7.21
CA TYR A 1 -20.91 -5.48 -8.34
C TYR A 1 -21.67 -6.55 -9.13
N ARG A 2 -22.43 -7.49 -8.49
CA ARG A 2 -23.17 -8.52 -9.24
C ARG A 2 -24.21 -7.93 -10.19
N GLU A 3 -25.03 -7.02 -9.72
CA GLU A 3 -26.02 -6.31 -10.56
C GLU A 3 -25.33 -5.52 -11.70
N ALA A 4 -24.18 -4.87 -11.39
CA ALA A 4 -23.42 -4.16 -12.40
C ALA A 4 -22.84 -5.11 -13.46
N LEU A 5 -22.37 -6.30 -13.06
CA LEU A 5 -21.87 -7.32 -13.98
C LEU A 5 -22.98 -7.81 -14.92
N GLU A 6 -24.18 -8.10 -14.39
CA GLU A 6 -25.32 -8.50 -15.19
C GLU A 6 -25.78 -7.43 -16.22
N LEU A 7 -25.62 -6.15 -15.87
CA LEU A 7 -25.90 -5.05 -16.80
C LEU A 7 -24.84 -4.95 -17.89
N VAL A 8 -23.56 -5.13 -17.53
CA VAL A 8 -22.48 -5.13 -18.49
C VAL A 8 -22.60 -6.32 -19.45
N ASP A 9 -22.91 -7.51 -18.94
CA ASP A 9 -23.08 -8.72 -19.76
C ASP A 9 -24.18 -8.52 -20.83
N ARG A 10 -25.33 -8.00 -20.40
CA ARG A 10 -26.45 -7.70 -21.32
C ARG A 10 -26.05 -6.64 -22.36
N ARG A 11 -25.32 -5.62 -21.98
CA ARG A 11 -24.89 -4.56 -22.90
C ARG A 11 -23.83 -5.06 -23.86
N LEU A 12 -22.93 -5.94 -23.40
CA LEU A 12 -21.90 -6.55 -24.20
C LEU A 12 -22.48 -7.42 -25.33
N ASP A 13 -23.52 -8.20 -25.05
CA ASP A 13 -24.20 -8.99 -26.07
C ASP A 13 -24.79 -8.08 -27.16
N PHE A 14 -25.45 -6.97 -26.76
CA PHE A 14 -25.97 -6.00 -27.72
C PHE A 14 -24.88 -5.29 -28.54
N ALA A 15 -23.76 -4.90 -27.89
CA ALA A 15 -22.63 -4.26 -28.58
C ALA A 15 -21.98 -5.19 -29.61
N ARG A 16 -21.88 -6.48 -29.30
CA ARG A 16 -21.39 -7.50 -30.24
C ARG A 16 -22.32 -7.68 -31.46
N GLU A 17 -23.63 -7.62 -31.25
CA GLU A 17 -24.63 -7.68 -32.34
C GLU A 17 -24.61 -6.42 -33.21
N SER A 18 -24.37 -5.24 -32.64
CA SER A 18 -24.28 -3.97 -33.35
C SER A 18 -22.96 -3.78 -34.11
N GLY A 19 -21.92 -4.55 -33.79
CA GLY A 19 -20.60 -4.48 -34.41
C GLY A 19 -19.74 -3.28 -33.97
N ASP A 20 -20.08 -2.63 -32.83
CA ASP A 20 -19.29 -1.53 -32.28
C ASP A 20 -18.08 -2.07 -31.49
N ALA A 21 -16.93 -2.11 -32.18
CA ALA A 21 -15.71 -2.67 -31.62
C ALA A 21 -15.16 -1.88 -30.44
N GLU A 22 -15.31 -0.55 -30.41
CA GLU A 22 -14.83 0.27 -29.28
C GLU A 22 -15.69 0.05 -28.02
N GLU A 23 -17.02 -0.04 -28.20
CA GLU A 23 -17.92 -0.34 -27.09
C GLU A 23 -17.70 -1.75 -26.54
N VAL A 24 -17.46 -2.74 -27.41
CA VAL A 24 -17.14 -4.12 -27.01
C VAL A 24 -15.88 -4.17 -26.16
N GLU A 25 -14.79 -3.53 -26.59
CA GLU A 25 -13.53 -3.50 -25.82
C GLU A 25 -13.71 -2.87 -24.44
N LEU A 26 -14.41 -1.75 -24.34
CA LEU A 26 -14.70 -1.08 -23.08
C LEU A 26 -15.53 -1.97 -22.13
N LEU A 27 -16.57 -2.60 -22.65
CA LEU A 27 -17.46 -3.47 -21.86
C LEU A 27 -16.74 -4.74 -21.40
N GLU A 28 -15.86 -5.32 -22.22
CA GLU A 28 -15.02 -6.46 -21.83
C GLU A 28 -14.03 -6.08 -20.71
N GLN A 29 -13.46 -4.88 -20.76
CA GLN A 29 -12.63 -4.36 -19.65
C GLN A 29 -13.45 -4.19 -18.37
N MET A 30 -14.67 -3.64 -18.45
CA MET A 30 -15.57 -3.50 -17.30
C MET A 30 -15.98 -4.86 -16.72
N GLN A 31 -16.33 -5.83 -17.57
CA GLN A 31 -16.67 -7.19 -17.19
C GLN A 31 -15.52 -7.86 -16.41
N ASN A 32 -14.30 -7.75 -16.93
CA ASN A 32 -13.11 -8.27 -16.26
C ASN A 32 -12.87 -7.62 -14.91
N ASN A 33 -13.06 -6.30 -14.81
CA ASN A 33 -12.92 -5.56 -13.56
C ASN A 33 -13.93 -6.01 -12.50
N PHE A 34 -15.20 -6.14 -12.87
CA PHE A 34 -16.24 -6.59 -11.93
C PHE A 34 -16.07 -8.06 -11.56
N THR A 35 -15.68 -8.91 -12.49
CA THR A 35 -15.39 -10.32 -12.21
C THR A 35 -14.22 -10.46 -11.24
N THR A 36 -13.16 -9.69 -11.43
CA THR A 36 -12.01 -9.66 -10.53
C THR A 36 -12.44 -9.18 -9.14
N ALA A 37 -13.21 -8.08 -9.05
CA ALA A 37 -13.70 -7.56 -7.78
C ALA A 37 -14.64 -8.53 -7.01
N LEU A 38 -15.41 -9.34 -7.74
CA LEU A 38 -16.26 -10.38 -7.13
C LEU A 38 -15.49 -11.61 -6.65
N ASN A 39 -14.32 -11.86 -7.25
CA ASN A 39 -13.50 -13.03 -6.94
C ASN A 39 -12.49 -12.82 -5.81
N VAL A 40 -12.34 -11.60 -5.29
CA VAL A 40 -11.43 -11.36 -4.17
C VAL A 40 -11.99 -11.86 -2.84
N SER A 41 -11.09 -12.36 -2.00
CA SER A 41 -11.37 -12.74 -0.62
C SER A 41 -11.22 -11.50 0.27
N PRO A 42 -12.29 -10.92 0.81
CA PRO A 42 -12.27 -9.54 1.36
C PRO A 42 -11.41 -9.39 2.64
N ARG A 43 -10.80 -10.46 3.13
CA ARG A 43 -9.94 -10.46 4.32
C ARG A 43 -8.61 -11.18 4.13
N ARG A 44 -8.25 -11.49 2.90
CA ARG A 44 -6.93 -12.05 2.57
C ARG A 44 -5.99 -10.98 2.07
N ILE A 45 -4.83 -10.87 2.69
CA ILE A 45 -3.75 -9.97 2.30
C ILE A 45 -2.54 -10.83 1.93
N GLY A 46 -2.02 -10.64 0.72
CA GLY A 46 -0.77 -11.25 0.29
C GLY A 46 0.44 -10.56 0.92
N VAL A 47 1.46 -11.31 1.26
CA VAL A 47 2.74 -10.77 1.77
C VAL A 47 3.88 -11.41 1.01
N ILE A 48 4.77 -10.60 0.45
CA ILE A 48 5.97 -11.07 -0.27
C ILE A 48 7.22 -10.50 0.39
N LEU A 49 8.02 -11.37 1.01
CA LEU A 49 9.22 -11.00 1.75
C LEU A 49 10.38 -11.94 1.43
N PRO A 50 11.66 -11.51 1.52
CA PRO A 50 12.83 -12.35 1.27
C PRO A 50 13.21 -13.21 2.48
N LEU A 51 12.32 -14.14 2.87
CA LEU A 51 12.44 -14.91 4.11
C LEU A 51 13.60 -15.90 4.08
N SER A 52 13.95 -16.44 2.91
CA SER A 52 15.05 -17.39 2.72
C SER A 52 16.35 -16.73 2.23
N SER A 53 16.54 -15.42 2.49
CA SER A 53 17.76 -14.72 2.10
C SER A 53 19.00 -15.32 2.78
N SER A 54 20.08 -15.51 2.03
CA SER A 54 21.38 -15.91 2.57
C SER A 54 22.02 -14.86 3.49
N SER A 55 21.60 -13.60 3.38
CA SER A 55 21.99 -12.53 4.30
C SER A 55 21.14 -12.58 5.56
N ALA A 56 21.74 -12.90 6.70
CA ALA A 56 21.04 -12.92 7.99
C ALA A 56 20.37 -11.59 8.33
N LYS A 57 20.97 -10.45 7.94
CA LYS A 57 20.38 -9.12 8.12
C LYS A 57 19.09 -8.95 7.33
N VAL A 58 19.07 -9.41 6.07
CA VAL A 58 17.88 -9.28 5.20
C VAL A 58 16.79 -10.25 5.65
N ALA A 59 17.14 -11.48 5.99
CA ALA A 59 16.18 -12.46 6.52
C ALA A 59 15.60 -12.03 7.87
N GLY A 60 16.43 -11.46 8.75
CA GLY A 60 15.99 -10.87 10.03
C GLY A 60 14.99 -9.75 9.84
N LEU A 61 15.30 -8.77 8.96
CA LEU A 61 14.38 -7.68 8.64
C LEU A 61 13.05 -8.19 8.05
N ALA A 62 13.10 -9.19 7.18
CA ALA A 62 11.91 -9.80 6.61
C ALA A 62 11.03 -10.46 7.70
N GLN A 63 11.67 -11.16 8.65
CA GLN A 63 10.96 -11.80 9.76
C GLN A 63 10.36 -10.76 10.73
N GLU A 64 11.09 -9.71 11.06
CA GLU A 64 10.59 -8.60 11.89
C GLU A 64 9.41 -7.90 11.23
N THR A 65 9.49 -7.66 9.92
CA THR A 65 8.38 -7.10 9.14
C THR A 65 7.14 -8.00 9.22
N LEU A 66 7.31 -9.30 9.02
CA LEU A 66 6.21 -10.26 9.12
C LEU A 66 5.60 -10.30 10.52
N ASN A 67 6.43 -10.27 11.56
CA ASN A 67 5.96 -10.22 12.95
C ASN A 67 5.16 -8.93 13.23
N GLY A 68 5.61 -7.80 12.69
CA GLY A 68 4.89 -6.51 12.79
C GLY A 68 3.51 -6.56 12.13
N LEU A 69 3.40 -7.17 10.93
CA LEU A 69 2.13 -7.37 10.26
C LEU A 69 1.16 -8.24 11.07
N TRP A 70 1.64 -9.36 11.64
CA TRP A 70 0.84 -10.19 12.52
C TRP A 70 0.37 -9.45 13.78
N LEU A 71 1.25 -8.65 14.37
CA LEU A 71 0.90 -7.83 15.54
C LEU A 71 -0.18 -6.82 15.23
N ALA A 72 -0.08 -6.12 14.09
CA ALA A 72 -1.06 -5.14 13.64
C ALA A 72 -2.45 -5.78 13.43
N LEU A 73 -2.52 -6.97 12.83
CA LEU A 73 -3.78 -7.69 12.63
C LEU A 73 -4.42 -8.11 13.95
N ARG A 74 -3.64 -8.62 14.89
CA ARG A 74 -4.15 -9.00 16.22
C ARG A 74 -4.63 -7.79 17.03
N ALA A 75 -3.94 -6.65 16.93
CA ALA A 75 -4.38 -5.41 17.57
C ALA A 75 -5.71 -4.92 17.01
N HIS A 76 -5.86 -4.99 15.68
CA HIS A 76 -7.10 -4.62 15.01
C HIS A 76 -8.28 -5.54 15.39
N GLU A 77 -8.06 -6.84 15.46
CA GLU A 77 -9.09 -7.80 15.92
C GLU A 77 -9.56 -7.51 17.36
N LYS A 78 -8.64 -7.18 18.27
CA LYS A 78 -9.00 -6.78 19.63
C LYS A 78 -9.80 -5.49 19.67
N SER A 79 -9.43 -4.48 18.87
CA SER A 79 -10.19 -3.22 18.77
C SER A 79 -11.62 -3.44 18.32
N ILE A 80 -11.83 -4.30 17.30
CA ILE A 80 -13.18 -4.64 16.83
C ILE A 80 -14.04 -5.32 17.93
N LEU A 81 -13.42 -6.20 18.72
CA LEU A 81 -14.13 -6.89 19.80
C LEU A 81 -14.54 -5.91 20.91
N THR A 82 -13.71 -4.90 21.20
CA THR A 82 -13.99 -3.86 22.20
C THR A 82 -15.09 -2.92 21.70
N ASP A 83 -15.05 -2.48 20.45
CA ASP A 83 -16.07 -1.63 19.84
C ASP A 83 -17.45 -2.32 19.80
N ASN A 84 -17.49 -3.59 19.44
CA ASN A 84 -18.75 -4.36 19.44
C ASN A 84 -19.34 -4.55 20.84
N GLN A 85 -18.53 -4.56 21.91
CA GLN A 85 -19.02 -4.59 23.29
C GLN A 85 -19.56 -3.22 23.71
N THR A 86 -18.97 -2.14 23.23
CA THR A 86 -19.42 -0.76 23.52
C THR A 86 -20.75 -0.47 22.79
N ASP A 87 -20.87 -0.89 21.53
CA ASP A 87 -22.09 -0.72 20.74
C ASP A 87 -23.28 -1.50 21.35
N ASN A 88 -23.06 -2.71 21.86
CA ASN A 88 -24.08 -3.47 22.54
C ASN A 88 -24.51 -2.85 23.89
N ALA A 89 -23.56 -2.21 24.60
CA ALA A 89 -23.88 -1.50 25.83
C ALA A 89 -24.69 -0.21 25.56
N THR A 90 -24.39 0.48 24.46
CA THR A 90 -25.11 1.69 24.02
C THR A 90 -26.50 1.36 23.48
N LEU A 91 -26.70 0.23 22.83
CA LEU A 91 -28.01 -0.23 22.38
C LEU A 91 -28.95 -0.58 23.55
N LEU A 92 -28.41 -1.18 24.60
CA LEU A 92 -29.21 -1.50 25.80
C LEU A 92 -29.62 -0.23 26.59
N THR A 93 -28.86 0.86 26.52
CA THR A 93 -29.21 2.13 27.16
C THR A 93 -30.19 2.95 26.32
N ASN A 94 -30.25 2.77 24.99
CA ASN A 94 -31.13 3.49 24.11
C ASN A 94 -32.56 2.88 24.06
N GLU A 95 -32.75 1.62 24.36
CA GLU A 95 -34.12 1.02 24.48
C GLU A 95 -34.91 1.52 25.67
N LEU A 96 -34.27 2.17 26.63
CA LEU A 96 -34.93 2.78 27.79
C LEU A 96 -35.36 4.24 27.57
N SER A 97 -35.04 4.86 26.45
CA SER A 97 -35.29 6.27 26.15
C SER A 97 -36.23 6.54 24.92
N ALA A 98 -36.75 5.51 24.29
CA ALA A 98 -37.58 5.66 23.12
C ALA A 98 -39.05 5.97 23.48
N ASN A 99 -39.32 7.21 23.83
CA ASN A 99 -40.65 7.79 23.72
C ASN A 99 -40.59 9.29 23.36
N SER A 100 -40.28 9.61 22.11
CA SER A 100 -40.71 10.84 21.47
C SER A 100 -40.71 10.71 19.96
N GLN A 101 -41.83 10.98 19.38
CA GLN A 101 -42.17 10.98 17.97
C GLN A 101 -41.41 12.04 17.18
N LEU A 102 -41.30 11.78 15.87
CA LEU A 102 -40.98 12.69 14.77
C LEU A 102 -39.47 12.78 14.40
N ALA A 103 -39.11 12.08 13.36
CA ALA A 103 -38.24 12.64 12.32
C ALA A 103 -38.27 11.80 11.04
N ASP A 104 -38.41 12.50 9.97
CA ASP A 104 -38.59 12.16 8.59
C ASP A 104 -37.54 11.20 7.99
N ASN A 105 -37.98 10.43 7.03
CA ASN A 105 -37.34 9.68 6.00
C ASN A 105 -35.92 10.20 5.60
N VAL A 106 -34.91 9.69 6.22
CA VAL A 106 -33.56 9.62 5.65
C VAL A 106 -33.29 8.15 5.39
N THR A 107 -33.34 7.73 4.15
CA THR A 107 -32.80 6.47 3.68
C THR A 107 -31.29 6.47 3.96
N VAL A 108 -30.90 5.90 5.10
CA VAL A 108 -29.50 5.56 5.37
C VAL A 108 -29.15 4.49 4.35
N GLU A 109 -28.42 4.89 3.30
CA GLU A 109 -27.74 3.94 2.42
C GLU A 109 -26.97 2.98 3.30
N THR A 110 -27.37 1.72 3.27
CA THR A 110 -26.72 0.67 4.04
C THR A 110 -25.28 0.56 3.59
N MET A 111 -24.36 1.08 4.42
CA MET A 111 -22.94 0.80 4.24
C MET A 111 -22.75 -0.70 4.07
N PRO A 112 -21.89 -1.14 3.14
CA PRO A 112 -21.63 -2.56 2.92
C PRO A 112 -21.28 -3.22 4.25
N LYS A 113 -22.04 -4.26 4.64
CA LYS A 113 -21.83 -4.99 5.89
C LYS A 113 -20.35 -5.37 5.98
N LYS A 114 -19.70 -4.93 7.07
CA LYS A 114 -18.30 -5.29 7.38
C LYS A 114 -18.15 -6.81 7.28
N PRO A 115 -17.21 -7.33 6.46
CA PRO A 115 -17.07 -8.77 6.28
C PRO A 115 -16.77 -9.44 7.63
N ALA A 116 -17.47 -10.53 7.93
CA ALA A 116 -17.30 -11.29 9.19
C ALA A 116 -16.08 -12.22 9.10
N GLY A 117 -15.29 -12.33 10.18
CA GLY A 117 -14.16 -13.25 10.32
C GLY A 117 -12.79 -12.55 10.50
N PRO A 118 -11.76 -13.27 10.89
CA PRO A 118 -10.41 -12.75 11.09
C PRO A 118 -9.72 -12.39 9.77
N TRP A 119 -8.73 -11.52 9.82
CA TRP A 119 -7.83 -11.25 8.70
C TRP A 119 -6.83 -12.39 8.52
N GLU A 120 -6.54 -12.74 7.28
CA GLU A 120 -5.59 -13.79 6.91
C GLU A 120 -4.43 -13.21 6.11
N LEU A 121 -3.19 -13.50 6.53
CA LEU A 121 -1.99 -13.22 5.75
C LEU A 121 -1.57 -14.45 4.97
N VAL A 122 -1.47 -14.32 3.66
CA VAL A 122 -0.93 -15.35 2.78
C VAL A 122 0.50 -14.97 2.39
N VAL A 123 1.47 -15.64 3.00
CA VAL A 123 2.89 -15.28 2.88
C VAL A 123 3.56 -16.07 1.75
N ARG A 124 4.37 -15.38 0.93
CA ARG A 124 5.23 -15.95 -0.10
C ARG A 124 6.65 -15.41 0.02
N ASP A 125 7.62 -16.25 -0.30
CA ASP A 125 9.02 -15.86 -0.30
C ASP A 125 9.43 -15.30 -1.68
N SER A 126 9.99 -14.10 -1.70
CA SER A 126 10.50 -13.48 -2.93
C SER A 126 11.85 -14.09 -3.38
N HIS A 127 12.57 -14.76 -2.49
CA HIS A 127 13.93 -15.24 -2.70
C HIS A 127 14.91 -14.19 -3.25
N LEU A 128 14.58 -12.89 -3.12
CA LEU A 128 15.28 -11.77 -3.78
C LEU A 128 15.37 -11.93 -5.31
N ASN A 129 14.47 -12.71 -5.91
CA ASN A 129 14.43 -13.02 -7.32
C ASN A 129 13.21 -12.37 -7.98
N PRO A 130 13.40 -11.52 -9.03
CA PRO A 130 12.30 -10.84 -9.73
C PRO A 130 11.26 -11.80 -10.34
N GLU A 131 11.70 -12.87 -11.01
CA GLU A 131 10.78 -13.80 -11.67
C GLU A 131 9.97 -14.63 -10.67
N LYS A 132 10.60 -15.08 -9.58
CA LYS A 132 9.86 -15.72 -8.47
C LYS A 132 8.87 -14.76 -7.82
N THR A 133 9.22 -13.48 -7.72
CA THR A 133 8.32 -12.46 -7.19
C THR A 133 7.09 -12.27 -8.08
N LYS A 134 7.25 -12.18 -9.41
CA LYS A 134 6.12 -12.11 -10.35
C LYS A 134 5.22 -13.34 -10.24
N SER A 135 5.83 -14.53 -10.21
CA SER A 135 5.08 -15.78 -10.04
C SER A 135 4.30 -15.83 -8.72
N ALA A 136 4.91 -15.36 -7.63
CA ALA A 136 4.25 -15.29 -6.31
C ALA A 136 3.06 -14.31 -6.32
N ILE A 137 3.16 -13.17 -7.01
CA ILE A 137 2.03 -12.24 -7.16
C ILE A 137 0.88 -12.89 -7.91
N ARG A 138 1.15 -13.55 -9.05
CA ARG A 138 0.10 -14.26 -9.79
C ARG A 138 -0.59 -15.29 -8.91
N GLU A 139 0.17 -16.09 -8.18
CA GLU A 139 -0.39 -17.08 -7.27
C GLU A 139 -1.27 -16.46 -6.18
N LEU A 140 -0.80 -15.38 -5.56
CA LEU A 140 -1.57 -14.65 -4.54
C LEU A 140 -2.89 -14.10 -5.09
N VAL A 141 -2.89 -13.57 -6.31
CA VAL A 141 -4.07 -12.97 -6.93
C VAL A 141 -5.00 -14.05 -7.47
N GLU A 142 -4.51 -14.97 -8.28
CA GLU A 142 -5.34 -15.92 -9.03
C GLU A 142 -5.85 -17.08 -8.18
N LYS A 143 -4.99 -17.63 -7.29
CA LYS A 143 -5.35 -18.78 -6.44
C LYS A 143 -5.86 -18.36 -5.09
N GLU A 144 -5.14 -17.47 -4.41
CA GLU A 144 -5.47 -17.07 -3.03
C GLU A 144 -6.48 -15.92 -2.99
N ARG A 145 -6.68 -15.22 -4.11
CA ARG A 145 -7.67 -14.14 -4.27
C ARG A 145 -7.52 -13.01 -3.25
N VAL A 146 -6.26 -12.61 -2.99
CA VAL A 146 -5.96 -11.54 -2.04
C VAL A 146 -6.49 -10.20 -2.52
N ILE A 147 -6.88 -9.32 -1.59
CA ILE A 147 -7.36 -7.97 -1.90
C ILE A 147 -6.22 -6.97 -2.14
N ALA A 148 -5.05 -7.24 -1.60
CA ALA A 148 -3.85 -6.42 -1.71
C ALA A 148 -2.61 -7.25 -1.42
N VAL A 149 -1.44 -6.76 -1.86
CA VAL A 149 -0.15 -7.37 -1.58
C VAL A 149 0.74 -6.37 -0.83
N ILE A 150 1.41 -6.81 0.24
CA ILE A 150 2.39 -6.04 1.01
C ILE A 150 3.78 -6.60 0.76
N GLY A 151 4.74 -5.73 0.53
CA GLY A 151 6.11 -6.07 0.13
C GLY A 151 6.34 -5.76 -1.36
N PRO A 152 7.47 -6.17 -1.93
CA PRO A 152 8.71 -6.62 -1.31
C PRO A 152 9.54 -5.49 -0.66
N LEU A 153 10.71 -5.88 -0.10
CA LEU A 153 11.65 -4.94 0.53
C LEU A 153 12.75 -4.45 -0.44
N ALA A 154 13.22 -5.30 -1.34
CA ALA A 154 14.36 -4.99 -2.18
C ALA A 154 13.95 -4.35 -3.52
N ARG A 155 14.79 -3.44 -4.04
CA ARG A 155 14.52 -2.67 -5.25
C ARG A 155 14.06 -3.52 -6.44
N LYS A 156 14.90 -4.47 -6.88
CA LYS A 156 14.62 -5.27 -8.09
C LYS A 156 13.34 -6.11 -7.99
N THR A 157 13.07 -6.65 -6.80
CA THR A 157 11.84 -7.40 -6.58
C THR A 157 10.62 -6.47 -6.48
N SER A 158 10.78 -5.24 -5.97
CA SER A 158 9.69 -4.26 -5.92
C SER A 158 9.32 -3.74 -7.32
N GLU A 159 10.31 -3.49 -8.18
CA GLU A 159 10.06 -3.13 -9.59
C GLU A 159 9.31 -4.26 -10.32
N ALA A 160 9.74 -5.51 -10.15
CA ALA A 160 9.08 -6.67 -10.74
C ALA A 160 7.67 -6.92 -10.16
N ALA A 161 7.51 -6.70 -8.86
CA ALA A 161 6.22 -6.80 -8.19
C ALA A 161 5.24 -5.73 -8.68
N ALA A 162 5.71 -4.48 -8.83
CA ALA A 162 4.90 -3.38 -9.31
C ALA A 162 4.40 -3.64 -10.74
N GLU A 163 5.29 -4.07 -11.64
CA GLU A 163 4.93 -4.41 -13.01
C GLU A 163 3.84 -5.49 -13.07
N GLU A 164 3.94 -6.53 -12.25
CA GLU A 164 2.98 -7.63 -12.26
C GLU A 164 1.66 -7.26 -11.55
N ALA A 165 1.74 -6.54 -10.44
CA ALA A 165 0.57 -6.09 -9.70
C ALA A 165 -0.29 -5.10 -10.51
N GLU A 166 0.34 -4.20 -11.28
CA GLU A 166 -0.33 -3.29 -12.19
C GLU A 166 -1.11 -4.04 -13.27
N LYS A 167 -0.48 -5.05 -13.90
CA LYS A 167 -1.15 -5.90 -14.92
C LYS A 167 -2.37 -6.62 -14.36
N LEU A 168 -2.27 -7.10 -13.12
CA LEU A 168 -3.34 -7.83 -12.43
C LEU A 168 -4.32 -6.91 -11.71
N ARG A 169 -4.09 -5.60 -11.72
CA ARG A 169 -4.91 -4.57 -11.04
C ARG A 169 -5.14 -4.87 -9.56
N VAL A 170 -4.10 -5.34 -8.88
CA VAL A 170 -4.11 -5.58 -7.44
C VAL A 170 -3.29 -4.52 -6.71
N PRO A 171 -3.82 -3.90 -5.66
CA PRO A 171 -3.07 -2.94 -4.86
C PRO A 171 -1.79 -3.56 -4.29
N LEU A 172 -0.63 -2.95 -4.59
CA LEU A 172 0.66 -3.33 -4.05
C LEU A 172 1.19 -2.22 -3.13
N ILE A 173 1.43 -2.54 -1.87
CA ILE A 173 2.07 -1.65 -0.90
C ILE A 173 3.53 -2.06 -0.79
N SER A 174 4.39 -1.43 -1.59
CA SER A 174 5.83 -1.69 -1.55
C SER A 174 6.47 -1.18 -0.25
N LEU A 175 7.33 -1.99 0.33
CA LEU A 175 8.14 -1.64 1.51
C LEU A 175 9.56 -1.20 1.12
N SER A 176 9.85 -1.09 -0.17
CA SER A 176 11.14 -0.62 -0.67
C SER A 176 11.33 0.87 -0.44
N LEU A 177 12.55 1.25 -0.05
CA LEU A 177 12.96 2.67 0.04
C LEU A 177 13.29 3.29 -1.34
N THR A 178 13.20 2.51 -2.43
CA THR A 178 13.52 2.96 -3.77
C THR A 178 12.53 4.03 -4.24
N ALA A 179 13.04 5.16 -4.70
CA ALA A 179 12.23 6.18 -5.37
C ALA A 179 11.71 5.66 -6.71
N GLY A 180 10.58 6.18 -7.19
CA GLY A 180 10.02 5.83 -8.49
C GLY A 180 9.19 4.54 -8.52
N ILE A 181 8.95 3.88 -7.40
CA ILE A 181 8.08 2.68 -7.36
C ILE A 181 6.60 3.05 -7.55
N PRO A 182 6.03 4.05 -6.85
CA PRO A 182 4.62 4.42 -7.04
C PRO A 182 4.30 4.92 -8.45
N GLU A 183 5.27 5.48 -9.13
CA GLU A 183 5.14 6.02 -10.49
C GLU A 183 5.04 4.92 -11.57
N LEU A 184 5.19 3.64 -11.19
CA LEU A 184 5.10 2.49 -12.10
C LEU A 184 3.66 2.08 -12.41
N GLY A 185 2.64 2.59 -11.69
CA GLY A 185 1.25 2.28 -11.96
C GLY A 185 0.25 2.84 -10.95
N ASP A 186 -1.02 2.77 -11.29
CA ASP A 186 -2.12 3.31 -10.49
C ASP A 186 -2.44 2.45 -9.25
N TYR A 187 -2.06 1.17 -9.29
CA TYR A 187 -2.26 0.22 -8.19
C TYR A 187 -1.04 0.10 -7.28
N ILE A 188 -0.02 0.95 -7.48
CA ILE A 188 1.27 0.83 -6.79
C ILE A 188 1.42 1.91 -5.74
N PHE A 189 1.54 1.49 -4.50
CA PHE A 189 1.69 2.34 -3.33
C PHE A 189 3.01 2.06 -2.61
N ARG A 190 3.45 3.02 -1.81
CA ARG A 190 4.63 2.86 -0.95
C ARG A 190 4.32 3.32 0.47
N ASN A 191 4.70 2.51 1.44
CA ASN A 191 4.50 2.82 2.86
C ASN A 191 5.64 3.65 3.48
N ASN A 192 6.76 3.82 2.78
CA ASN A 192 7.93 4.53 3.29
C ASN A 192 8.06 5.91 2.64
N GLN A 193 8.48 6.91 3.42
CA GLN A 193 8.91 8.18 2.87
C GLN A 193 10.16 7.98 2.00
N SER A 194 10.24 8.71 0.89
CA SER A 194 11.49 8.75 0.13
C SER A 194 12.50 9.62 0.87
N TRP A 195 13.77 9.27 0.73
CA TRP A 195 14.84 10.14 1.24
C TRP A 195 14.75 11.56 0.69
N ASN A 196 14.23 11.73 -0.52
CA ASN A 196 14.00 13.03 -1.12
C ASN A 196 12.99 13.85 -0.32
N GLN A 197 11.88 13.24 0.07
CA GLN A 197 10.85 13.90 0.90
C GLN A 197 11.41 14.22 2.28
N GLU A 198 12.06 13.26 2.95
CA GLU A 198 12.68 13.47 4.27
C GLU A 198 13.66 14.65 4.24
N VAL A 199 14.54 14.70 3.26
CA VAL A 199 15.52 15.78 3.09
C VAL A 199 14.87 17.12 2.80
N LEU A 200 13.85 17.16 1.93
CA LEU A 200 13.15 18.37 1.58
C LEU A 200 12.33 18.92 2.73
N GLU A 201 11.63 18.07 3.47
CA GLU A 201 10.85 18.46 4.66
C GLU A 201 11.77 19.01 5.76
N LEU A 202 12.91 18.33 6.00
CA LEU A 202 13.90 18.78 6.97
C LEU A 202 14.46 20.16 6.59
N LEU A 203 14.77 20.37 5.32
CA LEU A 203 15.27 21.66 4.83
C LEU A 203 14.19 22.74 4.91
N GLU A 204 12.94 22.42 4.53
CA GLU A 204 11.81 23.35 4.62
C GLU A 204 11.62 23.82 6.06
N TYR A 205 11.60 22.89 7.02
CA TYR A 205 11.51 23.24 8.44
C TYR A 205 12.68 24.12 8.91
N ALA A 206 13.90 23.77 8.50
CA ALA A 206 15.08 24.55 8.89
C ALA A 206 15.05 25.99 8.33
N VAL A 207 14.59 26.17 7.10
CA VAL A 207 14.54 27.49 6.46
C VAL A 207 13.32 28.28 6.94
N SER A 208 12.13 27.68 6.98
CA SER A 208 10.89 28.41 7.30
C SER A 208 10.71 28.65 8.78
N GLU A 209 10.92 27.64 9.62
CA GLU A 209 10.66 27.74 11.06
C GLU A 209 11.89 28.22 11.85
N LEU A 210 13.08 27.68 11.51
CA LEU A 210 14.32 28.05 12.21
C LEU A 210 15.04 29.23 11.58
N GLN A 211 14.60 29.70 10.40
CA GLN A 211 15.23 30.76 9.58
C GLN A 211 16.73 30.51 9.33
N ALA A 212 17.11 29.25 9.28
CA ALA A 212 18.48 28.83 9.04
C ALA A 212 18.74 28.77 7.51
N CYS A 213 19.79 29.48 7.04
CA CYS A 213 20.17 29.50 5.63
C CYS A 213 21.66 29.21 5.40
N ARG A 214 22.36 28.78 6.46
CA ARG A 214 23.77 28.33 6.41
C ARG A 214 23.89 26.96 7.04
N PHE A 215 24.37 25.99 6.25
CA PHE A 215 24.36 24.58 6.64
C PHE A 215 25.75 23.98 6.64
N LEU A 216 26.02 23.12 7.64
CA LEU A 216 27.12 22.18 7.65
C LEU A 216 26.54 20.79 7.46
N ILE A 217 27.09 20.00 6.54
CA ILE A 217 26.65 18.64 6.26
C ILE A 217 27.67 17.65 6.84
N LEU A 218 27.22 16.82 7.77
CA LEU A 218 27.96 15.68 8.26
C LEU A 218 27.34 14.39 7.73
N TYR A 219 28.09 13.56 6.98
CA TYR A 219 27.55 12.37 6.35
C TYR A 219 28.43 11.13 6.52
N ALA A 220 27.83 9.95 6.59
CA ALA A 220 28.53 8.69 6.57
C ALA A 220 29.20 8.44 5.19
N LYS A 221 30.47 8.04 5.13
CA LYS A 221 31.21 7.75 3.87
C LYS A 221 30.74 6.46 3.18
N THR A 222 29.45 6.15 3.24
CA THR A 222 28.78 5.09 2.51
C THR A 222 28.27 5.56 1.15
N ARG A 223 27.80 4.66 0.29
CA ARG A 223 27.15 5.02 -0.97
C ARG A 223 25.88 5.84 -0.71
N GLU A 224 25.11 5.39 0.26
CA GLU A 224 23.84 6.00 0.68
C GLU A 224 24.03 7.40 1.30
N GLY A 225 24.99 7.51 2.23
CA GLY A 225 25.31 8.79 2.85
C GLY A 225 25.75 9.84 1.82
N ARG A 226 26.54 9.45 0.82
CA ARG A 226 26.91 10.35 -0.29
C ARG A 226 25.71 10.76 -1.15
N GLN A 227 24.72 9.89 -1.36
CA GLN A 227 23.51 10.24 -2.11
C GLN A 227 22.65 11.22 -1.32
N LYS A 228 22.42 10.97 -0.03
CA LYS A 228 21.68 11.91 0.85
C LYS A 228 22.38 13.25 0.95
N MET A 229 23.70 13.27 1.10
CA MET A 229 24.49 14.50 1.16
C MET A 229 24.31 15.35 -0.11
N ARG A 230 24.43 14.75 -1.30
CA ARG A 230 24.26 15.47 -2.58
C ARG A 230 22.84 16.02 -2.72
N LEU A 231 21.85 15.21 -2.37
CA LEU A 231 20.45 15.61 -2.42
C LEU A 231 20.17 16.84 -1.54
N PHE A 232 20.69 16.81 -0.29
CA PHE A 232 20.55 17.94 0.63
C PHE A 232 21.29 19.18 0.11
N TRP A 233 22.51 19.03 -0.38
CA TRP A 233 23.29 20.12 -0.98
C TRP A 233 22.53 20.80 -2.10
N ASP A 234 22.06 20.02 -3.08
CA ASP A 234 21.31 20.55 -4.23
C ASP A 234 20.01 21.24 -3.80
N ALA A 235 19.35 20.74 -2.77
CA ALA A 235 18.14 21.33 -2.22
C ALA A 235 18.42 22.67 -1.52
N VAL A 236 19.50 22.76 -0.74
CA VAL A 236 19.97 24.00 -0.08
C VAL A 236 20.25 25.07 -1.11
N LEU A 237 21.00 24.76 -2.17
CA LEU A 237 21.30 25.72 -3.23
C LEU A 237 20.04 26.19 -3.98
N ARG A 238 19.08 25.30 -4.24
CA ARG A 238 17.80 25.68 -4.86
C ARG A 238 16.96 26.64 -4.00
N LYS A 239 17.11 26.58 -2.69
CA LYS A 239 16.45 27.53 -1.75
C LYS A 239 17.19 28.86 -1.64
N GLY A 240 18.33 29.05 -2.36
CA GLY A 240 19.17 30.23 -2.25
C GLY A 240 19.99 30.30 -0.96
N CYS A 241 20.14 29.20 -0.26
CA CYS A 241 20.91 29.07 0.97
C CYS A 241 22.35 28.56 0.71
N GLU A 242 23.20 28.53 1.73
CA GLU A 242 24.64 28.22 1.63
C GLU A 242 25.01 26.93 2.38
N VAL A 243 25.84 26.09 1.74
CA VAL A 243 26.53 24.99 2.41
C VAL A 243 27.95 25.46 2.74
N VAL A 244 28.21 25.73 4.00
CA VAL A 244 29.50 26.29 4.47
C VAL A 244 30.59 25.24 4.68
N ALA A 245 30.20 24.00 4.99
CA ALA A 245 31.15 22.89 5.11
C ALA A 245 30.50 21.54 4.89
N VAL A 246 31.28 20.57 4.43
CA VAL A 246 30.85 19.18 4.24
C VAL A 246 31.94 18.26 4.75
N GLU A 247 31.60 17.46 5.76
CA GLU A 247 32.51 16.50 6.36
C GLU A 247 31.92 15.08 6.33
N GLY A 248 32.79 14.11 6.02
CA GLY A 248 32.39 12.71 5.99
C GLY A 248 33.09 11.93 7.08
N TYR A 249 32.31 11.14 7.82
CA TYR A 249 32.84 10.22 8.83
C TYR A 249 32.77 8.76 8.34
N LYS A 250 33.64 7.91 8.91
CA LYS A 250 33.52 6.47 8.73
C LYS A 250 32.53 5.92 9.72
N ASP A 251 31.59 5.13 9.24
CA ASP A 251 30.69 4.36 10.08
C ASP A 251 31.47 3.14 10.58
N GLU A 252 31.82 3.12 11.86
CA GLU A 252 32.57 2.03 12.50
C GLU A 252 31.62 1.00 13.16
N GLY A 253 30.32 0.94 12.68
CA GLY A 253 29.32 0.03 13.20
C GLY A 253 29.34 -1.39 12.70
#